data_a93b8e2e7d38adaa5ce002ead32837a6
#
_entry.id   a93b8e2e7d38adaa5ce002ead32837a6
#
_cell.length_a   1.000
_cell.length_b   1.000
_cell.length_c   1.000
_cell.angle_alpha   90.00
_cell.angle_beta   90.00
_cell.angle_gamma   90.00
#
_symmetry.space_group_name_H-M   'P 1'
#
loop_
_entity.id
_entity.type
_entity.pdbx_description
1 polymer ?
#
loop_
_entity_poly.entity_id
_entity_poly.type
_entity_poly.pdbx_seq_one_letter_code
_entity_poly.pdbx_strand_id
1 'polypeptide(L)'
;MVYGKLSTRGSEEVFEWNHSYSKIYQPKVKYNPKGVFMYFENYNVEVRDRVKCISAIEVGVPVSTQWDASGYFYPIQIAQFGLSHFSKNLTDAPPRLVILEDGFNYLADWVSAEKSHFKRRKDGSYRVLEFSVKDRRMPGVVTRVDKLHPSLLILQCALRMVGNGSLVIAVEDKDRGFTYSLIYTCSQELLTVNGNDVIYGIGDCPDQWHYLTRDLAIDLLKGHVVSGRGKKISRTRLRLLSLTLKGEGQITNLTLRSSAHESQFRSAAEWLVKHQDVVTGGWPIPVRRRFGPGIQELNPGWISAMGQGQAMSLLVRAYNRTGDEAYLRAALNAVKPFQVASAEGGVLARFMNMYIWYEEYPTTPPSFVLNGFIYSLIGLYDLLTVADQFQSVRRIFDAGMASLKKLLPLYDTGSGSTYDLRHVMLGSAPNIARWDYHSTHVNQLLLLSTIDKDPILKTTAQRWMNYMKGKKAPHN
;
A
#
# COMPACT_ATOMS: atom_id res chain seq x y z
N MET A 1 -25.81 15.18 -1.69
CA MET A 1 -26.16 14.61 -3.01
C MET A 1 -26.55 13.16 -2.74
N VAL A 2 -27.70 12.74 -3.21
CA VAL A 2 -28.25 11.40 -3.01
C VAL A 2 -28.22 10.70 -4.35
N TYR A 3 -27.76 9.45 -4.37
CA TYR A 3 -27.64 8.64 -5.57
C TYR A 3 -28.60 7.47 -5.50
N GLY A 4 -29.14 7.08 -6.64
CA GLY A 4 -30.05 5.97 -6.83
C GLY A 4 -30.28 5.72 -8.30
N LYS A 5 -31.22 4.86 -8.62
CA LYS A 5 -31.69 4.63 -9.99
C LYS A 5 -33.21 4.78 -10.05
N LEU A 6 -33.69 5.27 -11.17
CA LEU A 6 -35.12 5.17 -11.51
C LEU A 6 -35.38 3.75 -12.00
N SER A 7 -36.41 3.11 -11.45
CA SER A 7 -36.90 1.82 -11.88
C SER A 7 -38.40 1.88 -12.07
N THR A 8 -38.92 1.17 -13.06
CA THR A 8 -40.37 1.10 -13.33
C THR A 8 -40.97 -0.09 -12.59
N ARG A 9 -41.95 0.14 -11.75
CA ARG A 9 -42.75 -0.92 -11.10
C ARG A 9 -44.22 -0.80 -11.57
N GLY A 10 -44.56 -1.64 -12.51
CA GLY A 10 -45.86 -1.49 -13.19
C GLY A 10 -45.88 -0.21 -14.03
N SER A 11 -46.85 0.69 -13.74
CA SER A 11 -46.98 2.00 -14.40
C SER A 11 -46.28 3.16 -13.65
N GLU A 12 -45.63 2.89 -12.51
CA GLU A 12 -45.03 3.93 -11.67
C GLU A 12 -43.50 3.95 -11.82
N GLU A 13 -42.92 5.14 -11.92
CA GLU A 13 -41.50 5.36 -11.76
C GLU A 13 -41.17 5.51 -10.29
N VAL A 14 -40.22 4.67 -9.81
CA VAL A 14 -39.77 4.65 -8.41
C VAL A 14 -38.27 4.95 -8.37
N PHE A 15 -37.88 5.89 -7.52
CA PHE A 15 -36.46 6.16 -7.24
C PHE A 15 -35.97 5.20 -6.16
N GLU A 16 -35.10 4.26 -6.55
CA GLU A 16 -34.45 3.34 -5.62
C GLU A 16 -33.15 3.97 -5.10
N TRP A 17 -33.12 4.27 -3.83
CA TRP A 17 -31.94 4.85 -3.14
C TRP A 17 -30.81 3.85 -3.03
N ASN A 18 -29.57 4.32 -3.25
CA ASN A 18 -28.39 3.55 -2.89
C ASN A 18 -28.13 3.67 -1.38
N HIS A 19 -28.33 2.61 -0.63
CA HIS A 19 -27.96 2.55 0.79
C HIS A 19 -26.45 2.56 1.00
N SER A 20 -25.70 2.09 0.01
CA SER A 20 -24.24 2.11 0.04
C SER A 20 -23.67 2.43 -1.35
N TYR A 21 -22.59 3.23 -1.37
CA TYR A 21 -21.80 3.50 -2.59
C TYR A 21 -20.61 2.54 -2.73
N SER A 22 -20.38 1.68 -1.76
CA SER A 22 -19.30 0.70 -1.78
C SER A 22 -19.57 -0.38 -2.82
N LYS A 23 -18.55 -0.73 -3.59
CA LYS A 23 -18.66 -1.71 -4.67
C LYS A 23 -18.46 -3.13 -4.15
N ILE A 24 -19.22 -4.06 -4.72
CA ILE A 24 -19.02 -5.49 -4.56
C ILE A 24 -18.39 -6.04 -5.84
N TYR A 25 -17.32 -6.80 -5.67
CA TYR A 25 -16.56 -7.42 -6.74
C TYR A 25 -16.82 -8.93 -6.73
N GLN A 26 -17.67 -9.38 -7.66
CA GLN A 26 -18.00 -10.80 -7.79
C GLN A 26 -16.81 -11.57 -8.38
N PRO A 27 -16.26 -12.58 -7.70
CA PRO A 27 -15.24 -13.43 -8.29
C PRO A 27 -15.78 -14.18 -9.51
N LYS A 28 -15.07 -14.09 -10.63
CA LYS A 28 -15.43 -14.82 -11.86
C LYS A 28 -14.78 -16.21 -11.92
N VAL A 29 -13.68 -16.38 -11.21
CA VAL A 29 -12.88 -17.60 -11.16
C VAL A 29 -12.48 -17.92 -9.73
N LYS A 30 -12.01 -19.15 -9.48
CA LYS A 30 -11.41 -19.51 -8.19
C LYS A 30 -10.24 -18.58 -7.88
N TYR A 31 -10.14 -18.16 -6.62
CA TYR A 31 -9.01 -17.35 -6.17
C TYR A 31 -7.67 -18.04 -6.41
N ASN A 32 -6.72 -17.28 -6.93
CA ASN A 32 -5.37 -17.74 -7.26
C ASN A 32 -4.35 -16.72 -6.74
N PRO A 33 -3.39 -17.14 -5.89
CA PRO A 33 -2.32 -16.27 -5.40
C PRO A 33 -1.39 -15.70 -6.47
N LYS A 34 -1.37 -16.30 -7.68
CA LYS A 34 -0.65 -15.74 -8.84
C LYS A 34 -1.42 -14.64 -9.58
N GLY A 35 -2.69 -14.44 -9.23
CA GLY A 35 -3.58 -13.45 -9.82
C GLY A 35 -3.74 -12.19 -8.97
N VAL A 36 -4.69 -11.37 -9.40
CA VAL A 36 -5.10 -10.15 -8.69
C VAL A 36 -5.50 -10.48 -7.25
N PHE A 37 -5.03 -9.68 -6.30
CA PHE A 37 -5.42 -9.83 -4.90
C PHE A 37 -6.78 -9.15 -4.67
N MET A 38 -7.83 -9.95 -4.49
CA MET A 38 -9.20 -9.47 -4.31
C MET A 38 -9.66 -8.54 -5.47
N TYR A 39 -9.65 -7.22 -5.22
CA TYR A 39 -10.00 -6.13 -6.15
C TYR A 39 -8.99 -4.99 -6.05
N PHE A 40 -7.73 -5.32 -5.68
CA PHE A 40 -6.71 -4.32 -5.33
C PHE A 40 -6.13 -3.59 -6.55
N GLU A 41 -6.43 -4.00 -7.78
CA GLU A 41 -6.21 -3.19 -8.98
C GLU A 41 -6.95 -1.84 -8.90
N ASN A 42 -8.04 -1.77 -8.13
CA ASN A 42 -8.82 -0.56 -7.88
C ASN A 42 -8.39 0.19 -6.60
N TYR A 43 -7.35 -0.28 -5.90
CA TYR A 43 -6.95 0.26 -4.62
C TYR A 43 -5.72 1.16 -4.77
N ASN A 44 -5.80 2.41 -4.27
CA ASN A 44 -4.72 3.40 -4.34
C ASN A 44 -4.35 3.82 -2.92
N VAL A 45 -3.35 3.17 -2.36
CA VAL A 45 -2.86 3.44 -0.99
C VAL A 45 -2.21 4.81 -0.92
N GLU A 46 -1.43 5.15 -1.93
CA GLU A 46 -0.59 6.33 -2.03
C GLU A 46 -1.36 7.65 -1.95
N VAL A 47 -2.61 7.68 -2.42
CA VAL A 47 -3.44 8.91 -2.39
C VAL A 47 -4.21 9.10 -1.08
N ARG A 48 -4.20 8.13 -0.16
CA ARG A 48 -5.01 8.19 1.06
C ARG A 48 -4.50 9.26 2.03
N ASP A 49 -5.43 9.87 2.76
CA ASP A 49 -5.13 10.94 3.73
C ASP A 49 -4.16 10.47 4.84
N ARG A 50 -4.22 9.19 5.19
CA ARG A 50 -3.37 8.56 6.22
C ARG A 50 -1.98 8.18 5.72
N VAL A 51 -1.63 8.53 4.50
CA VAL A 51 -0.29 8.37 3.93
C VAL A 51 0.34 9.74 3.82
N LYS A 52 1.40 9.99 4.58
CA LYS A 52 2.16 11.25 4.57
C LYS A 52 2.85 11.44 3.22
N CYS A 53 3.59 10.43 2.80
CA CYS A 53 4.31 10.40 1.52
C CYS A 53 4.70 8.95 1.20
N ILE A 54 5.25 8.75 0.01
CA ILE A 54 6.08 7.57 -0.31
C ILE A 54 7.51 7.95 0.06
N SER A 55 8.17 7.17 0.92
CA SER A 55 9.54 7.45 1.35
C SER A 55 10.49 7.43 0.16
N ALA A 56 11.50 8.30 0.19
CA ALA A 56 12.64 8.23 -0.71
C ALA A 56 13.94 7.88 0.05
N ILE A 57 13.90 7.84 1.38
CA ILE A 57 15.01 7.44 2.26
C ILE A 57 15.17 5.92 2.26
N GLU A 58 14.07 5.22 2.50
CA GLU A 58 13.99 3.77 2.34
C GLU A 58 13.52 3.43 0.92
N VAL A 59 13.56 2.15 0.56
CA VAL A 59 12.89 1.67 -0.64
C VAL A 59 11.47 2.25 -0.69
N GLY A 60 11.05 2.78 -1.81
CA GLY A 60 9.85 3.60 -2.00
C GLY A 60 8.55 3.00 -1.49
N VAL A 61 8.31 3.09 -0.18
CA VAL A 61 7.12 2.56 0.50
C VAL A 61 6.36 3.66 1.25
N PRO A 62 5.04 3.51 1.49
CA PRO A 62 4.23 4.51 2.16
C PRO A 62 4.62 4.71 3.63
N VAL A 63 4.62 5.97 4.07
CA VAL A 63 4.74 6.40 5.46
C VAL A 63 3.35 6.76 5.97
N SER A 64 2.91 6.09 7.03
CA SER A 64 1.57 6.26 7.61
C SER A 64 1.51 7.41 8.62
N THR A 65 0.38 8.12 8.64
CA THR A 65 0.03 9.07 9.71
C THR A 65 -1.22 8.64 10.48
N GLN A 66 -1.57 7.36 10.41
CA GLN A 66 -2.87 6.89 10.91
C GLN A 66 -3.08 7.15 12.40
N TRP A 67 -2.06 6.99 13.23
CA TRP A 67 -2.13 7.16 14.69
C TRP A 67 -1.01 8.04 15.25
N ASP A 68 -0.06 8.41 14.39
CA ASP A 68 1.02 9.31 14.71
C ASP A 68 1.25 10.27 13.53
N ALA A 69 1.05 11.57 13.77
CA ALA A 69 1.17 12.60 12.75
C ALA A 69 2.59 12.80 12.24
N SER A 70 3.62 12.42 13.01
CA SER A 70 5.02 12.48 12.58
C SER A 70 5.30 11.55 11.39
N GLY A 71 4.57 10.44 11.36
CA GLY A 71 4.68 9.41 10.34
C GLY A 71 5.54 8.22 10.77
N TYR A 72 5.12 7.04 10.35
CA TYR A 72 5.83 5.79 10.63
C TYR A 72 5.59 4.76 9.52
N PHE A 73 6.47 3.77 9.41
CA PHE A 73 6.27 2.65 8.49
C PHE A 73 5.24 1.68 9.06
N TYR A 74 4.10 1.55 8.38
CA TYR A 74 2.98 0.72 8.81
C TYR A 74 2.88 -0.53 7.93
N PRO A 75 3.21 -1.73 8.45
CA PRO A 75 3.30 -2.96 7.65
C PRO A 75 2.04 -3.26 6.85
N ILE A 76 0.86 -3.02 7.41
CA ILE A 76 -0.43 -3.21 6.71
C ILE A 76 -0.52 -2.32 5.48
N GLN A 77 -0.20 -1.02 5.58
CA GLN A 77 -0.24 -0.12 4.43
C GLN A 77 0.81 -0.46 3.38
N ILE A 78 1.99 -0.89 3.83
CA ILE A 78 3.08 -1.31 2.92
C ILE A 78 2.67 -2.57 2.16
N ALA A 79 2.11 -3.57 2.84
CA ALA A 79 1.59 -4.77 2.20
C ALA A 79 0.45 -4.45 1.21
N GLN A 80 -0.50 -3.59 1.61
CA GLN A 80 -1.59 -3.14 0.72
C GLN A 80 -1.07 -2.39 -0.50
N PHE A 81 -0.05 -1.54 -0.34
CA PHE A 81 0.61 -0.83 -1.43
C PHE A 81 1.22 -1.83 -2.43
N GLY A 82 2.01 -2.79 -1.94
CA GLY A 82 2.60 -3.83 -2.77
C GLY A 82 1.55 -4.68 -3.49
N LEU A 83 0.51 -5.15 -2.77
CA LEU A 83 -0.57 -5.95 -3.34
C LEU A 83 -1.39 -5.18 -4.40
N SER A 84 -1.60 -3.88 -4.20
CA SER A 84 -2.29 -3.05 -5.19
C SER A 84 -1.46 -2.88 -6.46
N HIS A 85 -0.16 -2.62 -6.31
CA HIS A 85 0.73 -2.50 -7.46
C HIS A 85 0.97 -3.83 -8.19
N PHE A 86 1.07 -4.94 -7.47
CA PHE A 86 1.06 -6.27 -8.09
C PHE A 86 -0.20 -6.48 -8.95
N SER A 87 -1.37 -6.16 -8.38
CA SER A 87 -2.64 -6.34 -9.06
C SER A 87 -2.76 -5.46 -10.30
N LYS A 88 -2.38 -4.18 -10.22
CA LYS A 88 -2.34 -3.26 -11.37
C LYS A 88 -1.35 -3.71 -12.44
N ASN A 89 -0.20 -4.26 -12.06
CA ASN A 89 0.78 -4.78 -13.02
C ASN A 89 0.23 -5.93 -13.87
N LEU A 90 -0.79 -6.64 -13.38
CA LEU A 90 -1.48 -7.69 -14.13
C LEU A 90 -2.63 -7.18 -15.00
N THR A 91 -3.21 -6.03 -14.67
CA THR A 91 -4.44 -5.53 -15.31
C THR A 91 -4.22 -4.33 -16.22
N ASP A 92 -3.24 -3.49 -15.89
CA ASP A 92 -2.98 -2.27 -16.64
C ASP A 92 -2.18 -2.55 -17.92
N ALA A 93 -2.34 -1.68 -18.90
CA ALA A 93 -1.56 -1.75 -20.13
C ALA A 93 -0.06 -1.58 -19.84
N PRO A 94 0.81 -2.21 -20.64
CA PRO A 94 2.26 -2.03 -20.52
C PRO A 94 2.65 -0.54 -20.50
N PRO A 95 3.61 -0.14 -19.62
CA PRO A 95 3.97 1.25 -19.50
C PRO A 95 4.68 1.78 -20.74
N ARG A 96 4.38 3.03 -21.09
CA ARG A 96 5.26 3.81 -21.96
C ARG A 96 6.56 4.10 -21.23
N LEU A 97 7.67 4.05 -21.94
CA LEU A 97 9.01 4.25 -21.40
C LEU A 97 9.82 5.14 -22.33
N VAL A 98 10.58 6.07 -21.75
CA VAL A 98 11.60 6.86 -22.41
C VAL A 98 12.87 6.80 -21.59
N ILE A 99 13.97 6.35 -22.20
CA ILE A 99 15.30 6.37 -21.60
C ILE A 99 15.91 7.75 -21.89
N LEU A 100 16.14 8.52 -20.84
CA LEU A 100 16.77 9.83 -20.94
C LEU A 100 18.28 9.74 -20.91
N GLU A 101 18.83 8.93 -19.99
CA GLU A 101 20.26 8.77 -19.81
C GLU A 101 20.57 7.41 -19.18
N ASP A 102 21.29 6.53 -19.86
CA ASP A 102 21.78 5.26 -19.31
C ASP A 102 23.31 5.09 -19.50
N GLY A 103 23.94 6.16 -19.97
CA GLY A 103 25.37 6.20 -20.30
C GLY A 103 25.74 5.60 -21.65
N PHE A 104 24.82 4.92 -22.35
CA PHE A 104 24.95 4.42 -23.72
C PHE A 104 23.97 5.12 -24.64
N ASN A 105 22.70 5.13 -24.25
CA ASN A 105 21.62 5.81 -24.95
C ASN A 105 21.29 7.09 -24.17
N TYR A 106 21.28 8.21 -24.86
CA TYR A 106 20.92 9.48 -24.25
C TYR A 106 20.02 10.26 -25.19
N LEU A 107 18.79 10.43 -24.74
CA LEU A 107 17.84 11.35 -25.34
C LEU A 107 17.91 12.73 -24.67
N ALA A 108 18.50 12.76 -23.48
CA ALA A 108 18.66 13.98 -22.71
C ALA A 108 19.77 14.85 -23.31
N ASP A 109 19.39 16.05 -23.75
CA ASP A 109 20.32 17.10 -24.17
C ASP A 109 20.64 17.94 -22.92
N TRP A 110 21.77 17.57 -22.27
CA TRP A 110 22.24 18.23 -21.08
C TRP A 110 23.00 19.50 -21.43
N VAL A 111 22.63 20.59 -20.77
CA VAL A 111 23.28 21.88 -20.88
C VAL A 111 23.83 22.28 -19.51
N SER A 112 25.09 22.67 -19.48
CA SER A 112 25.74 23.18 -18.26
C SER A 112 25.79 24.71 -18.26
N ALA A 113 25.46 25.31 -17.10
CA ALA A 113 25.69 26.74 -16.86
C ALA A 113 27.18 27.00 -16.56
N GLU A 114 27.60 28.28 -16.51
CA GLU A 114 28.93 28.64 -16.06
C GLU A 114 29.31 27.97 -14.74
N LYS A 115 30.55 27.52 -14.63
CA LYS A 115 31.11 26.82 -13.45
C LYS A 115 30.42 25.50 -13.13
N SER A 116 29.67 24.94 -14.05
CA SER A 116 29.13 23.58 -13.99
C SER A 116 29.61 22.77 -15.18
N HIS A 117 29.81 21.48 -14.99
CA HIS A 117 30.22 20.59 -16.07
C HIS A 117 29.63 19.19 -15.86
N PHE A 118 29.54 18.46 -16.95
CA PHE A 118 29.18 17.04 -16.95
C PHE A 118 30.01 16.29 -17.96
N LYS A 119 30.19 15.00 -17.70
CA LYS A 119 30.84 14.09 -18.67
C LYS A 119 30.27 12.69 -18.51
N ARG A 120 30.24 11.95 -19.60
CA ARG A 120 29.92 10.52 -19.56
C ARG A 120 31.20 9.73 -19.38
N ARG A 121 31.20 8.82 -18.42
CA ARG A 121 32.33 7.93 -18.16
C ARG A 121 31.90 6.51 -17.80
N LYS A 122 32.86 5.59 -17.88
CA LYS A 122 32.72 4.25 -17.36
C LYS A 122 33.08 4.24 -15.88
N ASP A 123 32.22 3.66 -15.03
CA ASP A 123 32.46 3.44 -13.61
C ASP A 123 32.19 1.96 -13.30
N GLY A 124 33.26 1.17 -13.17
CA GLY A 124 33.16 -0.29 -13.10
C GLY A 124 32.50 -0.90 -14.33
N SER A 125 31.39 -1.63 -14.13
CA SER A 125 30.57 -2.22 -15.20
C SER A 125 29.50 -1.26 -15.76
N TYR A 126 29.29 -0.11 -15.09
CA TYR A 126 28.26 0.87 -15.48
C TYR A 126 28.85 1.99 -16.31
N ARG A 127 28.00 2.61 -17.13
CA ARG A 127 28.26 3.92 -17.69
C ARG A 127 27.37 4.94 -17.00
N VAL A 128 27.94 6.07 -16.66
CA VAL A 128 27.30 7.10 -15.85
C VAL A 128 27.50 8.48 -16.44
N LEU A 129 26.53 9.36 -16.21
CA LEU A 129 26.72 10.81 -16.34
C LEU A 129 27.25 11.34 -15.00
N GLU A 130 28.50 11.78 -14.96
CA GLU A 130 29.08 12.48 -13.85
C GLU A 130 28.82 13.98 -13.99
N PHE A 131 28.45 14.64 -12.89
CA PHE A 131 28.18 16.07 -12.88
C PHE A 131 28.85 16.75 -11.68
N SER A 132 29.25 18.03 -11.88
CA SER A 132 29.79 18.87 -10.83
C SER A 132 29.32 20.30 -11.01
N VAL A 133 28.70 20.85 -9.96
CA VAL A 133 28.18 22.21 -9.90
C VAL A 133 28.69 22.83 -8.59
N LYS A 134 29.81 23.57 -8.69
CA LYS A 134 30.51 24.10 -7.52
C LYS A 134 29.76 25.15 -6.71
N ASP A 135 28.95 25.96 -7.38
CA ASP A 135 28.11 26.98 -6.72
C ASP A 135 26.62 26.60 -6.83
N ARG A 136 26.01 26.34 -5.66
CA ARG A 136 24.58 25.93 -5.56
C ARG A 136 23.59 27.00 -6.05
N ARG A 137 24.01 28.27 -6.07
CA ARG A 137 23.19 29.36 -6.62
C ARG A 137 23.11 29.31 -8.13
N MET A 138 24.02 28.59 -8.78
CA MET A 138 24.00 28.40 -10.23
C MET A 138 22.87 27.50 -10.69
N PRO A 139 22.38 27.66 -11.93
CA PRO A 139 21.30 26.85 -12.49
C PRO A 139 21.54 25.35 -12.46
N GLY A 140 22.80 24.91 -12.57
CA GLY A 140 23.16 23.48 -12.57
C GLY A 140 23.32 22.89 -13.97
N VAL A 141 23.29 21.55 -14.05
CA VAL A 141 23.26 20.79 -15.30
C VAL A 141 21.82 20.44 -15.63
N VAL A 142 21.28 20.96 -16.70
CA VAL A 142 19.84 20.97 -17.01
C VAL A 142 19.55 20.24 -18.30
N THR A 143 18.48 19.44 -18.35
CA THR A 143 17.88 18.95 -19.57
C THR A 143 16.39 19.30 -19.64
N ARG A 144 15.88 19.63 -20.82
CA ARG A 144 14.46 19.91 -21.05
C ARG A 144 13.72 18.63 -21.43
N VAL A 145 12.54 18.46 -20.90
CA VAL A 145 11.66 17.29 -21.14
C VAL A 145 10.22 17.71 -21.49
N ASP A 146 9.99 18.99 -21.71
CA ASP A 146 8.67 19.59 -21.94
C ASP A 146 7.99 19.12 -23.24
N LYS A 147 8.72 18.50 -24.15
CA LYS A 147 8.19 17.91 -25.38
C LYS A 147 7.77 16.44 -25.25
N LEU A 148 8.01 15.82 -24.09
CA LEU A 148 7.67 14.42 -23.85
C LEU A 148 6.17 14.24 -23.61
N HIS A 149 5.72 12.98 -23.77
CA HIS A 149 4.30 12.65 -23.57
C HIS A 149 3.87 12.92 -22.12
N PRO A 150 2.73 13.59 -21.87
CA PRO A 150 2.32 14.04 -20.52
C PRO A 150 2.01 12.90 -19.55
N SER A 151 1.82 11.66 -20.01
CA SER A 151 1.65 10.52 -19.10
C SER A 151 2.95 10.04 -18.44
N LEU A 152 4.12 10.51 -18.87
CA LEU A 152 5.43 10.10 -18.39
C LEU A 152 5.76 10.83 -17.06
N LEU A 153 5.05 10.46 -15.99
CA LEU A 153 5.14 11.09 -14.68
C LEU A 153 5.81 10.20 -13.62
N ILE A 154 6.35 9.06 -14.02
CA ILE A 154 7.15 8.21 -13.13
C ILE A 154 8.62 8.37 -13.50
N LEU A 155 9.41 8.84 -12.55
CA LEU A 155 10.84 8.92 -12.64
C LEU A 155 11.50 7.68 -12.06
N GLN A 156 12.44 7.09 -12.80
CA GLN A 156 13.35 6.07 -12.25
C GLN A 156 14.79 6.47 -12.58
N CYS A 157 15.68 6.32 -11.63
CA CYS A 157 17.13 6.50 -11.83
C CYS A 157 17.93 5.84 -10.70
N ALA A 158 19.20 5.58 -10.98
CA ALA A 158 20.22 5.36 -9.97
C ALA A 158 21.03 6.66 -9.82
N LEU A 159 21.14 7.17 -8.60
CA LEU A 159 21.74 8.45 -8.27
C LEU A 159 22.76 8.26 -7.15
N ARG A 160 23.97 8.76 -7.34
CA ARG A 160 25.06 8.76 -6.36
C ARG A 160 25.52 10.19 -6.18
N MET A 161 25.36 10.72 -4.99
CA MET A 161 25.68 12.10 -4.67
C MET A 161 26.82 12.18 -3.67
N VAL A 162 27.64 13.21 -3.82
CA VAL A 162 28.67 13.58 -2.85
C VAL A 162 28.17 14.83 -2.12
N GLY A 163 28.03 14.72 -0.81
CA GLY A 163 27.55 15.82 0.01
C GLY A 163 26.11 16.26 -0.31
N ASN A 164 25.90 17.55 -0.39
CA ASN A 164 24.56 18.14 -0.50
C ASN A 164 24.04 18.30 -1.96
N GLY A 165 24.19 17.27 -2.79
CA GLY A 165 23.63 17.27 -4.13
C GLY A 165 22.10 17.22 -4.15
N SER A 166 21.50 17.53 -5.30
CA SER A 166 20.05 17.37 -5.51
C SER A 166 19.70 17.13 -6.98
N LEU A 167 18.63 16.36 -7.18
CA LEU A 167 17.91 16.23 -8.44
C LEU A 167 16.64 17.06 -8.32
N VAL A 168 16.48 18.06 -9.18
CA VAL A 168 15.32 18.97 -9.21
C VAL A 168 14.51 18.73 -10.47
N ILE A 169 13.19 18.58 -10.32
CA ILE A 169 12.28 18.39 -11.44
C ILE A 169 11.26 19.53 -11.44
N ALA A 170 11.24 20.32 -12.51
CA ALA A 170 10.28 21.37 -12.70
C ALA A 170 8.98 20.79 -13.28
N VAL A 171 7.87 21.00 -12.59
CA VAL A 171 6.54 20.53 -12.96
C VAL A 171 5.57 21.69 -13.04
N GLU A 172 4.94 21.85 -14.19
CA GLU A 172 3.86 22.81 -14.41
C GLU A 172 2.49 22.17 -14.09
N ASP A 173 1.69 22.84 -13.26
CA ASP A 173 0.27 22.55 -13.08
C ASP A 173 -0.54 23.56 -13.91
N LYS A 174 -1.01 23.11 -15.08
CA LYS A 174 -1.74 23.97 -16.04
C LYS A 174 -3.06 24.50 -15.50
N ASP A 175 -3.72 23.76 -14.58
CA ASP A 175 -4.99 24.19 -13.98
C ASP A 175 -4.79 25.38 -13.04
N ARG A 176 -3.64 25.46 -12.39
CA ARG A 176 -3.31 26.49 -11.40
C ARG A 176 -2.40 27.59 -11.95
N GLY A 177 -1.79 27.37 -13.10
CA GLY A 177 -0.84 28.30 -13.72
C GLY A 177 0.47 28.45 -12.94
N PHE A 178 0.84 27.46 -12.10
CA PHE A 178 2.05 27.47 -11.29
C PHE A 178 3.07 26.43 -11.75
N THR A 179 4.33 26.80 -11.59
CA THR A 179 5.45 25.84 -11.69
C THR A 179 5.92 25.49 -10.27
N TYR A 180 6.08 24.20 -10.03
CA TYR A 180 6.59 23.63 -8.79
C TYR A 180 7.92 22.93 -9.04
N SER A 181 8.78 22.90 -8.01
CA SER A 181 10.01 22.11 -8.01
C SER A 181 9.82 20.89 -7.11
N LEU A 182 9.97 19.70 -7.65
CA LEU A 182 10.18 18.49 -6.87
C LEU A 182 11.69 18.30 -6.69
N ILE A 183 12.16 18.31 -5.44
CA ILE A 183 13.58 18.30 -5.11
C ILE A 183 13.89 17.05 -4.31
N TYR A 184 14.77 16.20 -4.84
CA TYR A 184 15.30 15.03 -4.14
C TYR A 184 16.74 15.34 -3.72
N THR A 185 16.98 15.36 -2.41
CA THR A 185 18.25 15.82 -1.84
C THR A 185 18.72 14.96 -0.68
N CYS A 186 20.02 15.00 -0.39
CA CYS A 186 20.61 14.30 0.74
C CYS A 186 20.11 14.91 2.04
N SER A 187 19.18 14.26 2.70
CA SER A 187 18.56 14.67 3.96
C SER A 187 17.78 13.52 4.57
N GLN A 188 17.66 13.49 5.89
CA GLN A 188 16.81 12.55 6.64
C GLN A 188 15.35 13.04 6.74
N GLU A 189 15.04 14.26 6.29
CA GLU A 189 13.69 14.79 6.31
C GLU A 189 12.82 14.14 5.22
N LEU A 190 11.76 13.46 5.62
CA LEU A 190 10.90 12.73 4.70
C LEU A 190 10.26 13.61 3.62
N LEU A 191 9.73 14.76 4.04
CA LEU A 191 9.01 15.69 3.16
C LEU A 191 8.92 17.05 3.84
N THR A 192 9.42 18.08 3.17
CA THR A 192 9.24 19.48 3.55
C THR A 192 8.75 20.29 2.36
N VAL A 193 8.10 21.43 2.61
CA VAL A 193 7.59 22.32 1.57
C VAL A 193 8.00 23.75 1.89
N ASN A 194 8.63 24.39 0.92
CA ASN A 194 9.01 25.80 1.02
C ASN A 194 8.56 26.56 -0.25
N GLY A 195 7.55 27.41 -0.12
CA GLY A 195 6.94 28.04 -1.29
C GLY A 195 6.45 26.99 -2.30
N ASN A 196 6.93 27.04 -3.53
CA ASN A 196 6.60 26.09 -4.58
C ASN A 196 7.56 24.88 -4.63
N ASP A 197 8.52 24.81 -3.75
CA ASP A 197 9.47 23.73 -3.66
C ASP A 197 8.94 22.63 -2.73
N VAL A 198 8.82 21.42 -3.25
CA VAL A 198 8.44 20.20 -2.53
C VAL A 198 9.70 19.34 -2.42
N ILE A 199 10.22 19.18 -1.22
CA ILE A 199 11.55 18.63 -0.95
C ILE A 199 11.42 17.27 -0.28
N TYR A 200 12.01 16.26 -0.89
CA TYR A 200 12.13 14.90 -0.39
C TYR A 200 13.59 14.59 -0.03
N GLY A 201 13.81 14.14 1.19
CA GLY A 201 15.09 13.56 1.56
C GLY A 201 15.26 12.15 1.02
N ILE A 202 16.45 11.84 0.52
CA ILE A 202 16.82 10.50 0.04
C ILE A 202 17.75 9.77 1.02
N GLY A 203 17.85 10.26 2.24
CA GLY A 203 18.77 9.77 3.27
C GLY A 203 20.11 10.50 3.26
N ASP A 204 21.06 9.97 4.03
CA ASP A 204 22.45 10.41 3.96
C ASP A 204 23.06 9.94 2.64
N CYS A 205 23.91 10.77 2.06
CA CYS A 205 24.58 10.45 0.80
C CYS A 205 26.08 10.24 1.00
N PRO A 206 26.51 9.20 1.70
CA PRO A 206 27.92 8.91 1.85
C PRO A 206 28.48 8.18 0.61
N ASP A 207 28.41 8.83 -0.55
CA ASP A 207 28.97 8.32 -1.81
C ASP A 207 28.47 6.90 -2.19
N GLN A 208 27.18 6.62 -1.95
CA GLN A 208 26.53 5.35 -2.31
C GLN A 208 25.40 5.54 -3.32
N TRP A 209 25.07 4.48 -4.06
CA TRP A 209 23.99 4.49 -5.03
C TRP A 209 22.63 4.43 -4.36
N HIS A 210 21.75 5.39 -4.71
CA HIS A 210 20.34 5.44 -4.36
C HIS A 210 19.48 5.12 -5.59
N TYR A 211 18.60 4.15 -5.47
CA TYR A 211 17.68 3.76 -6.55
C TYR A 211 16.33 4.39 -6.30
N LEU A 212 15.94 5.33 -7.15
CA LEU A 212 14.70 6.07 -7.02
C LEU A 212 13.64 5.57 -8.00
N THR A 213 12.45 5.34 -7.51
CA THR A 213 11.22 5.19 -8.30
C THR A 213 10.20 6.16 -7.72
N ARG A 214 9.91 7.25 -8.43
CA ARG A 214 9.07 8.34 -7.92
C ARG A 214 7.89 8.60 -8.84
N ASP A 215 6.68 8.60 -8.26
CA ASP A 215 5.48 9.12 -8.92
C ASP A 215 5.39 10.63 -8.65
N LEU A 216 5.81 11.42 -9.63
CA LEU A 216 5.92 12.87 -9.51
C LEU A 216 4.57 13.55 -9.24
N ALA A 217 3.47 12.97 -9.72
CA ALA A 217 2.13 13.48 -9.44
C ALA A 217 1.72 13.22 -7.98
N ILE A 218 2.05 12.05 -7.44
CA ILE A 218 1.82 11.70 -6.03
C ILE A 218 2.72 12.56 -5.14
N ASP A 219 3.98 12.72 -5.48
CA ASP A 219 4.91 13.54 -4.71
C ASP A 219 4.43 15.01 -4.63
N LEU A 220 3.99 15.57 -5.74
CA LEU A 220 3.41 16.92 -5.76
C LEU A 220 2.10 16.99 -4.94
N LEU A 221 1.21 15.99 -5.06
CA LEU A 221 -0.02 15.90 -4.29
C LEU A 221 0.27 15.91 -2.77
N LYS A 222 1.25 15.12 -2.32
CA LYS A 222 1.62 15.06 -0.90
C LYS A 222 2.23 16.38 -0.41
N GLY A 223 3.03 17.04 -1.20
CA GLY A 223 3.50 18.40 -0.93
C GLY A 223 2.35 19.39 -0.78
N HIS A 224 1.34 19.34 -1.64
CA HIS A 224 0.13 20.19 -1.53
C HIS A 224 -0.67 19.91 -0.26
N VAL A 225 -0.81 18.62 0.12
CA VAL A 225 -1.50 18.27 1.38
C VAL A 225 -0.77 18.84 2.59
N VAL A 226 0.55 18.66 2.66
CA VAL A 226 1.37 19.18 3.77
C VAL A 226 1.34 20.71 3.86
N SER A 227 1.35 21.40 2.71
CA SER A 227 1.30 22.87 2.66
C SER A 227 -0.12 23.47 2.76
N GLY A 228 -1.16 22.66 2.94
CA GLY A 228 -2.55 23.12 3.02
C GLY A 228 -3.16 23.58 1.69
N ARG A 229 -2.50 23.34 0.55
CA ARG A 229 -2.96 23.74 -0.80
C ARG A 229 -4.09 22.88 -1.36
N GLY A 230 -4.48 21.83 -0.63
CA GLY A 230 -5.58 20.94 -1.00
C GLY A 230 -5.11 19.59 -1.54
N LYS A 231 -6.10 18.72 -1.81
CA LYS A 231 -5.90 17.28 -2.06
C LYS A 231 -6.11 16.89 -3.51
N LYS A 232 -6.25 17.82 -4.45
CA LYS A 232 -6.55 17.49 -5.84
C LYS A 232 -5.39 17.93 -6.75
N ILE A 233 -4.79 16.94 -7.40
CA ILE A 233 -3.86 17.09 -8.52
C ILE A 233 -4.42 16.29 -9.68
N SER A 234 -4.62 16.93 -10.82
CA SER A 234 -5.03 16.26 -12.06
C SER A 234 -3.78 15.83 -12.83
N ARG A 235 -3.50 14.54 -12.87
CA ARG A 235 -2.34 14.00 -13.61
C ARG A 235 -2.31 14.43 -15.07
N THR A 236 -3.48 14.55 -15.71
CA THR A 236 -3.61 14.95 -17.11
C THR A 236 -3.27 16.42 -17.37
N ARG A 237 -3.18 17.22 -16.32
CA ARG A 237 -2.84 18.65 -16.38
C ARG A 237 -1.41 18.96 -15.98
N LEU A 238 -0.68 17.95 -15.47
CA LEU A 238 0.74 18.10 -15.17
C LEU A 238 1.58 17.99 -16.45
N ARG A 239 2.63 18.79 -16.49
CA ARG A 239 3.64 18.77 -17.54
C ARG A 239 5.02 18.88 -16.90
N LEU A 240 5.91 17.97 -17.25
CA LEU A 240 7.32 18.08 -16.87
C LEU A 240 7.99 19.10 -17.78
N LEU A 241 8.77 20.00 -17.21
CA LEU A 241 9.49 21.03 -17.95
C LEU A 241 10.98 20.70 -18.09
N SER A 242 11.63 20.38 -17.00
CA SER A 242 13.07 20.11 -16.98
C SER A 242 13.48 19.23 -15.81
N LEU A 243 14.63 18.60 -15.94
CA LEU A 243 15.38 17.98 -14.87
C LEU A 243 16.69 18.74 -14.70
N THR A 244 17.08 18.95 -13.43
CA THR A 244 18.31 19.71 -13.08
C THR A 244 19.12 18.95 -12.05
N LEU A 245 20.40 18.77 -12.31
CA LEU A 245 21.38 18.19 -11.38
C LEU A 245 22.16 19.33 -10.71
N LYS A 246 22.24 19.30 -9.38
CA LYS A 246 22.98 20.27 -8.55
C LYS A 246 23.93 19.57 -7.60
N GLY A 247 25.04 20.23 -7.27
CA GLY A 247 26.10 19.63 -6.44
C GLY A 247 27.00 18.71 -7.26
N GLU A 248 27.50 17.66 -6.65
CA GLU A 248 28.43 16.72 -7.28
C GLU A 248 27.87 15.29 -7.18
N GLY A 249 28.04 14.51 -8.24
CA GLY A 249 27.56 13.14 -8.24
C GLY A 249 27.55 12.48 -9.61
N GLN A 250 26.85 11.36 -9.66
CA GLN A 250 26.69 10.53 -10.84
C GLN A 250 25.22 10.10 -10.94
N ILE A 251 24.72 10.00 -12.18
CA ILE A 251 23.38 9.47 -12.46
C ILE A 251 23.45 8.47 -13.62
N THR A 252 22.64 7.43 -13.53
CA THR A 252 22.45 6.46 -14.63
C THR A 252 21.03 5.88 -14.58
N ASN A 253 20.66 5.15 -15.62
CA ASN A 253 19.31 4.53 -15.75
C ASN A 253 18.17 5.54 -15.55
N LEU A 254 18.41 6.79 -15.97
CA LEU A 254 17.40 7.84 -15.89
C LEU A 254 16.33 7.61 -16.93
N THR A 255 15.15 7.28 -16.48
CA THR A 255 14.00 6.96 -17.33
C THR A 255 12.75 7.70 -16.85
N LEU A 256 11.87 8.02 -17.80
CA LEU A 256 10.51 8.45 -17.53
C LEU A 256 9.51 7.39 -18.02
N ARG A 257 8.53 7.08 -17.18
CA ARG A 257 7.53 6.03 -17.46
C ARG A 257 6.11 6.52 -17.15
N SER A 258 5.11 5.85 -17.72
CA SER A 258 3.70 6.10 -17.40
C SER A 258 3.24 5.36 -16.15
N SER A 259 3.86 4.23 -15.80
CA SER A 259 3.67 3.49 -14.55
C SER A 259 4.93 2.69 -14.19
N ALA A 260 5.07 2.30 -12.90
CA ALA A 260 6.18 1.48 -12.40
C ALA A 260 5.69 0.45 -11.37
N HIS A 261 4.56 -0.20 -11.65
CA HIS A 261 3.90 -1.09 -10.71
C HIS A 261 4.79 -2.25 -10.25
N GLU A 262 5.58 -2.83 -11.13
CA GLU A 262 6.54 -3.89 -10.78
C GLU A 262 7.58 -3.40 -9.77
N SER A 263 8.16 -2.20 -9.98
CA SER A 263 9.16 -1.64 -9.04
C SER A 263 8.55 -1.33 -7.67
N GLN A 264 7.35 -0.76 -7.65
CA GLN A 264 6.64 -0.42 -6.42
C GLN A 264 6.21 -1.67 -5.63
N PHE A 265 5.78 -2.72 -6.33
CA PHE A 265 5.51 -4.03 -5.74
C PHE A 265 6.76 -4.62 -5.10
N ARG A 266 7.90 -4.62 -5.81
CA ARG A 266 9.18 -5.12 -5.30
C ARG A 266 9.66 -4.33 -4.08
N SER A 267 9.60 -3.01 -4.12
CA SER A 267 9.95 -2.16 -2.98
C SER A 267 9.20 -2.55 -1.70
N ALA A 268 7.91 -2.83 -1.80
CA ALA A 268 7.12 -3.27 -0.65
C ALA A 268 7.52 -4.66 -0.16
N ALA A 269 7.79 -5.60 -1.06
CA ALA A 269 8.21 -6.94 -0.70
C ALA A 269 9.62 -6.97 -0.06
N GLU A 270 10.55 -6.19 -0.61
CA GLU A 270 11.92 -6.01 -0.07
C GLU A 270 11.88 -5.37 1.31
N TRP A 271 11.03 -4.34 1.49
CA TRP A 271 10.85 -3.72 2.80
C TRP A 271 10.39 -4.74 3.84
N LEU A 272 9.42 -5.60 3.51
CA LEU A 272 8.93 -6.64 4.42
C LEU A 272 10.03 -7.63 4.80
N VAL A 273 10.85 -8.08 3.85
CA VAL A 273 11.97 -8.99 4.15
C VAL A 273 12.99 -8.32 5.07
N LYS A 274 13.36 -7.07 4.77
CA LYS A 274 14.38 -6.32 5.51
C LYS A 274 13.95 -6.01 6.96
N HIS A 275 12.67 -5.76 7.20
CA HIS A 275 12.16 -5.25 8.48
C HIS A 275 11.35 -6.29 9.28
N GLN A 276 11.37 -7.55 8.88
CA GLN A 276 10.78 -8.62 9.68
C GLN A 276 11.63 -8.86 10.94
N ASP A 277 10.99 -8.90 12.10
CA ASP A 277 11.64 -9.39 13.32
C ASP A 277 11.85 -10.91 13.19
N VAL A 278 13.10 -11.34 13.11
CA VAL A 278 13.45 -12.75 12.86
C VAL A 278 13.11 -13.66 14.03
N VAL A 279 13.03 -13.13 15.24
CA VAL A 279 12.71 -13.88 16.46
C VAL A 279 11.22 -14.18 16.52
N THR A 280 10.41 -13.13 16.48
CA THR A 280 8.94 -13.25 16.55
C THR A 280 8.31 -13.64 15.22
N GLY A 281 8.98 -13.40 14.09
CA GLY A 281 8.43 -13.56 12.74
C GLY A 281 7.43 -12.47 12.35
N GLY A 282 7.23 -11.48 13.20
CA GLY A 282 6.27 -10.41 13.01
C GLY A 282 6.85 -9.16 12.37
N TRP A 283 5.95 -8.22 12.08
CA TRP A 283 6.29 -6.83 11.78
C TRP A 283 5.72 -5.95 12.89
N PRO A 284 6.53 -5.61 13.92
CA PRO A 284 6.08 -4.81 15.06
C PRO A 284 5.61 -3.42 14.60
N ILE A 285 4.45 -3.00 15.10
CA ILE A 285 3.89 -1.69 14.78
C ILE A 285 4.39 -0.69 15.84
N PRO A 286 5.15 0.36 15.43
CA PRO A 286 5.96 1.17 16.35
C PRO A 286 5.16 2.28 17.06
N VAL A 287 3.83 2.25 17.00
CA VAL A 287 2.96 3.30 17.55
C VAL A 287 1.94 2.71 18.53
N ARG A 288 1.58 3.55 19.50
CA ARG A 288 0.53 3.23 20.46
C ARG A 288 -0.84 3.26 19.78
N ARG A 289 -1.69 2.28 20.12
CA ARG A 289 -3.08 2.26 19.67
C ARG A 289 -4.03 2.31 20.89
N ARG A 290 -4.82 3.38 20.97
CA ARG A 290 -5.87 3.55 21.99
C ARG A 290 -7.20 3.08 21.47
N PHE A 291 -7.99 2.50 22.38
CA PHE A 291 -9.36 2.04 22.15
C PHE A 291 -10.32 2.76 23.10
N GLY A 292 -11.61 2.42 23.02
CA GLY A 292 -12.61 2.91 23.97
C GLY A 292 -12.45 2.30 25.36
N PRO A 293 -13.28 2.73 26.32
CA PRO A 293 -13.28 2.20 27.70
C PRO A 293 -13.39 0.67 27.74
N GLY A 294 -12.71 0.07 28.72
CA GLY A 294 -12.73 -1.38 28.95
C GLY A 294 -11.77 -2.20 28.07
N ILE A 295 -11.04 -1.57 27.15
CA ILE A 295 -10.02 -2.24 26.32
C ILE A 295 -8.65 -1.65 26.65
N GLN A 296 -7.70 -2.52 26.97
CA GLN A 296 -6.31 -2.13 27.17
C GLN A 296 -5.71 -1.55 25.88
N GLU A 297 -5.01 -0.42 25.98
CA GLU A 297 -4.29 0.14 24.84
C GLU A 297 -3.12 -0.76 24.44
N LEU A 298 -2.78 -0.76 23.15
CA LEU A 298 -1.61 -1.46 22.65
C LEU A 298 -0.40 -0.51 22.69
N ASN A 299 0.64 -0.94 23.39
CA ASN A 299 1.93 -0.25 23.41
C ASN A 299 2.69 -0.51 22.10
N PRO A 300 3.61 0.39 21.69
CA PRO A 300 4.45 0.15 20.52
C PRO A 300 5.11 -1.22 20.56
N GLY A 301 5.22 -1.86 19.39
CA GLY A 301 5.78 -3.20 19.24
C GLY A 301 4.74 -4.32 19.07
N TRP A 302 3.45 -4.01 19.08
CA TRP A 302 2.41 -5.01 18.84
C TRP A 302 2.38 -5.51 17.39
N ILE A 303 1.95 -6.76 17.21
CA ILE A 303 1.85 -7.45 15.92
C ILE A 303 0.37 -7.60 15.54
N SER A 304 0.03 -7.42 14.27
CA SER A 304 -1.33 -7.55 13.75
C SER A 304 -1.48 -8.80 12.89
N ALA A 305 -2.49 -9.63 13.15
CA ALA A 305 -2.81 -10.77 12.27
C ALA A 305 -3.15 -10.33 10.84
N MET A 306 -3.83 -9.19 10.67
CA MET A 306 -4.08 -8.60 9.36
C MET A 306 -2.77 -8.23 8.66
N GLY A 307 -1.82 -7.63 9.40
CA GLY A 307 -0.50 -7.31 8.87
C GLY A 307 0.26 -8.54 8.42
N GLN A 308 0.28 -9.58 9.25
CA GLN A 308 0.90 -10.86 8.91
C GLN A 308 0.28 -11.49 7.66
N GLY A 309 -1.05 -11.54 7.58
CA GLY A 309 -1.77 -12.12 6.46
C GLY A 309 -1.51 -11.41 5.14
N GLN A 310 -1.63 -10.08 5.12
CA GLN A 310 -1.38 -9.29 3.92
C GLN A 310 0.10 -9.31 3.50
N ALA A 311 1.03 -9.34 4.46
CA ALA A 311 2.44 -9.50 4.18
C ALA A 311 2.74 -10.88 3.58
N MET A 312 2.18 -11.98 4.12
CA MET A 312 2.29 -13.31 3.52
C MET A 312 1.76 -13.33 2.10
N SER A 313 0.59 -12.74 1.85
CA SER A 313 0.01 -12.64 0.49
C SER A 313 0.93 -11.90 -0.49
N LEU A 314 1.62 -10.86 -0.04
CA LEU A 314 2.57 -10.10 -0.86
C LEU A 314 3.85 -10.90 -1.12
N LEU A 315 4.42 -11.50 -0.07
CA LEU A 315 5.67 -12.26 -0.14
C LEU A 315 5.53 -13.53 -0.99
N VAL A 316 4.40 -14.23 -0.91
CA VAL A 316 4.08 -15.39 -1.79
C VAL A 316 4.05 -14.95 -3.25
N ARG A 317 3.49 -13.79 -3.56
CA ARG A 317 3.49 -13.23 -4.92
C ARG A 317 4.90 -12.88 -5.38
N ALA A 318 5.71 -12.31 -4.49
CA ALA A 318 7.11 -12.00 -4.78
C ALA A 318 7.93 -13.27 -5.05
N TYR A 319 7.76 -14.31 -4.23
CA TYR A 319 8.37 -15.63 -4.46
C TYR A 319 7.94 -16.23 -5.79
N ASN A 320 6.63 -16.30 -6.07
CA ASN A 320 6.13 -16.81 -7.34
C ASN A 320 6.64 -16.05 -8.57
N ARG A 321 6.95 -14.75 -8.42
CA ARG A 321 7.42 -13.88 -9.50
C ARG A 321 8.92 -13.98 -9.75
N THR A 322 9.71 -14.23 -8.71
CA THR A 322 11.17 -14.14 -8.75
C THR A 322 11.89 -15.45 -8.54
N GLY A 323 11.28 -16.42 -7.85
CA GLY A 323 11.92 -17.64 -7.34
C GLY A 323 12.87 -17.39 -6.16
N ASP A 324 12.95 -16.16 -5.62
CA ASP A 324 13.86 -15.84 -4.52
C ASP A 324 13.31 -16.39 -3.19
N GLU A 325 14.04 -17.33 -2.62
CA GLU A 325 13.74 -18.02 -1.37
C GLU A 325 13.66 -17.09 -0.14
N ALA A 326 14.23 -15.88 -0.21
CA ALA A 326 14.14 -14.93 0.88
C ALA A 326 12.69 -14.53 1.17
N TYR A 327 11.88 -14.38 0.13
CA TYR A 327 10.45 -14.09 0.26
C TYR A 327 9.68 -15.26 0.89
N LEU A 328 9.96 -16.49 0.47
CA LEU A 328 9.31 -17.68 1.04
C LEU A 328 9.70 -17.87 2.51
N ARG A 329 10.97 -17.72 2.85
CA ARG A 329 11.44 -17.81 4.26
C ARG A 329 10.76 -16.76 5.14
N ALA A 330 10.64 -15.51 4.68
CA ALA A 330 9.95 -14.46 5.41
C ALA A 330 8.45 -14.77 5.58
N ALA A 331 7.78 -15.29 4.54
CA ALA A 331 6.38 -15.69 4.63
C ALA A 331 6.16 -16.86 5.61
N LEU A 332 7.05 -17.86 5.63
CA LEU A 332 7.01 -18.98 6.59
C LEU A 332 7.26 -18.49 8.03
N ASN A 333 8.23 -17.59 8.21
CA ASN A 333 8.53 -17.03 9.52
C ASN A 333 7.34 -16.22 10.08
N ALA A 334 6.56 -15.57 9.21
CA ALA A 334 5.38 -14.79 9.57
C ALA A 334 4.24 -15.63 10.21
N VAL A 335 4.35 -16.94 10.22
CA VAL A 335 3.38 -17.86 10.86
C VAL A 335 3.57 -17.93 12.38
N LYS A 336 4.76 -17.62 12.89
CA LYS A 336 5.07 -17.73 14.34
C LYS A 336 4.07 -16.99 15.24
N PRO A 337 3.69 -15.73 14.98
CA PRO A 337 2.75 -15.01 15.84
C PRO A 337 1.37 -15.68 15.96
N PHE A 338 0.95 -16.49 15.00
CA PHE A 338 -0.32 -17.22 15.03
C PHE A 338 -0.34 -18.36 16.06
N GLN A 339 0.81 -18.74 16.58
CA GLN A 339 0.98 -19.82 17.57
C GLN A 339 1.20 -19.29 18.97
N VAL A 340 1.33 -17.97 19.12
CA VAL A 340 1.59 -17.30 20.39
C VAL A 340 0.33 -16.52 20.81
N ALA A 341 -0.04 -16.63 22.08
CA ALA A 341 -1.20 -15.91 22.61
C ALA A 341 -1.05 -14.39 22.44
N SER A 342 -2.17 -13.71 22.19
CA SER A 342 -2.19 -12.24 22.07
C SER A 342 -1.68 -11.52 23.31
N ALA A 343 -1.92 -12.10 24.49
CA ALA A 343 -1.40 -11.60 25.76
C ALA A 343 0.12 -11.79 25.94
N GLU A 344 0.74 -12.64 25.11
CA GLU A 344 2.18 -12.97 25.14
C GLU A 344 2.93 -12.36 23.94
N GLY A 345 2.31 -11.39 23.24
CA GLY A 345 2.91 -10.70 22.11
C GLY A 345 2.63 -11.33 20.73
N GLY A 346 1.85 -12.40 20.66
CA GLY A 346 1.36 -12.99 19.41
C GLY A 346 0.02 -12.42 18.97
N VAL A 347 -0.70 -13.20 18.15
CA VAL A 347 -2.03 -12.80 17.64
C VAL A 347 -3.12 -13.82 17.94
N LEU A 348 -2.81 -14.92 18.63
CA LEU A 348 -3.75 -15.99 18.94
C LEU A 348 -4.67 -15.59 20.09
N ALA A 349 -5.97 -15.56 19.85
CA ALA A 349 -7.01 -15.44 20.86
C ALA A 349 -8.00 -16.60 20.78
N ARG A 350 -8.89 -16.71 21.74
CA ARG A 350 -9.97 -17.73 21.76
C ARG A 350 -11.29 -17.08 22.15
N PHE A 351 -12.28 -17.17 21.27
CA PHE A 351 -13.64 -16.77 21.61
C PHE A 351 -14.26 -17.83 22.52
N MET A 352 -14.75 -17.42 23.71
CA MET A 352 -15.31 -18.29 24.76
C MET A 352 -14.40 -19.50 25.13
N ASN A 353 -13.08 -19.29 25.10
CA ASN A 353 -12.04 -20.33 25.32
C ASN A 353 -12.11 -21.53 24.36
N MET A 354 -12.92 -21.48 23.32
CA MET A 354 -13.21 -22.61 22.43
C MET A 354 -12.76 -22.35 21.00
N TYR A 355 -13.17 -21.24 20.40
CA TYR A 355 -12.94 -20.96 18.99
C TYR A 355 -11.69 -20.11 18.78
N ILE A 356 -10.74 -20.61 18.00
CA ILE A 356 -9.51 -19.92 17.65
C ILE A 356 -9.80 -18.67 16.83
N TRP A 357 -9.09 -17.59 17.18
CA TRP A 357 -9.14 -16.33 16.44
C TRP A 357 -7.76 -15.71 16.32
N TYR A 358 -7.51 -14.98 15.25
CA TYR A 358 -6.25 -14.26 15.03
C TYR A 358 -6.54 -12.76 15.04
N GLU A 359 -6.03 -12.09 16.06
CA GLU A 359 -6.39 -10.69 16.35
C GLU A 359 -5.72 -9.71 15.39
N GLU A 360 -6.53 -8.86 14.74
CA GLU A 360 -6.02 -7.67 14.07
C GLU A 360 -5.37 -6.72 15.07
N TYR A 361 -6.00 -6.57 16.23
CA TYR A 361 -5.51 -5.83 17.38
C TYR A 361 -5.45 -6.77 18.58
N PRO A 362 -4.24 -7.20 19.03
CA PRO A 362 -4.09 -8.16 20.12
C PRO A 362 -4.40 -7.50 21.49
N THR A 363 -5.65 -7.06 21.68
CA THR A 363 -6.13 -6.36 22.85
C THR A 363 -6.51 -7.29 23.99
N THR A 364 -6.63 -6.73 25.21
CA THR A 364 -7.21 -7.38 26.36
C THR A 364 -8.40 -6.54 26.88
N PRO A 365 -9.64 -7.07 26.89
CA PRO A 365 -10.04 -8.35 26.27
C PRO A 365 -9.90 -8.35 24.74
N PRO A 366 -9.91 -9.53 24.09
CA PRO A 366 -9.86 -9.65 22.63
C PRO A 366 -11.01 -8.96 21.93
N SER A 367 -10.77 -8.39 20.75
CA SER A 367 -11.77 -7.61 20.02
C SER A 367 -12.49 -8.39 18.90
N PHE A 368 -11.87 -9.43 18.36
CA PHE A 368 -12.44 -10.30 17.34
C PHE A 368 -12.87 -9.54 16.07
N VAL A 369 -11.95 -8.75 15.49
CA VAL A 369 -12.21 -7.96 14.28
C VAL A 369 -12.34 -8.88 13.05
N LEU A 370 -13.46 -8.79 12.32
CA LEU A 370 -13.78 -9.74 11.26
C LEU A 370 -12.89 -9.60 10.03
N ASN A 371 -12.77 -8.39 9.46
CA ASN A 371 -12.01 -8.19 8.22
C ASN A 371 -10.52 -8.52 8.38
N GLY A 372 -9.93 -8.17 9.51
CA GLY A 372 -8.54 -8.48 9.81
C GLY A 372 -8.27 -9.96 9.94
N PHE A 373 -9.20 -10.68 10.60
CA PHE A 373 -9.16 -12.14 10.70
C PHE A 373 -9.23 -12.80 9.32
N ILE A 374 -10.17 -12.36 8.46
CA ILE A 374 -10.29 -12.95 7.12
C ILE A 374 -9.05 -12.65 6.27
N TYR A 375 -8.45 -11.46 6.36
CA TYR A 375 -7.17 -11.19 5.69
C TYR A 375 -6.05 -12.13 6.15
N SER A 376 -6.01 -12.47 7.44
CA SER A 376 -5.03 -13.43 7.95
C SER A 376 -5.24 -14.83 7.35
N LEU A 377 -6.48 -15.28 7.19
CA LEU A 377 -6.82 -16.55 6.56
C LEU A 377 -6.44 -16.57 5.06
N ILE A 378 -6.67 -15.47 4.34
CA ILE A 378 -6.26 -15.35 2.93
C ILE A 378 -4.74 -15.47 2.81
N GLY A 379 -3.97 -14.81 3.69
CA GLY A 379 -2.51 -14.89 3.68
C GLY A 379 -1.99 -16.30 3.99
N LEU A 380 -2.59 -16.98 4.97
CA LEU A 380 -2.29 -18.38 5.27
C LEU A 380 -2.62 -19.31 4.10
N TYR A 381 -3.73 -19.08 3.41
CA TYR A 381 -4.09 -19.82 2.19
C TYR A 381 -3.06 -19.60 1.07
N ASP A 382 -2.68 -18.33 0.84
CA ASP A 382 -1.67 -17.99 -0.16
C ASP A 382 -0.35 -18.74 0.12
N LEU A 383 0.08 -18.75 1.39
CA LEU A 383 1.28 -19.47 1.80
C LEU A 383 1.16 -20.98 1.57
N LEU A 384 0.02 -21.59 1.85
CA LEU A 384 -0.22 -23.02 1.61
C LEU A 384 -0.09 -23.43 0.14
N THR A 385 -0.26 -22.50 -0.80
CA THR A 385 -0.12 -22.82 -2.24
C THR A 385 1.33 -23.02 -2.69
N VAL A 386 2.29 -22.59 -1.88
CA VAL A 386 3.74 -22.70 -2.14
C VAL A 386 4.48 -23.47 -1.05
N ALA A 387 3.79 -23.84 0.03
CA ALA A 387 4.36 -24.44 1.21
C ALA A 387 3.40 -25.50 1.83
N ASP A 388 2.77 -26.31 1.00
CA ASP A 388 1.77 -27.32 1.39
C ASP A 388 2.31 -28.45 2.26
N GLN A 389 3.63 -28.71 2.19
CA GLN A 389 4.35 -29.66 3.03
C GLN A 389 4.38 -29.25 4.53
N PHE A 390 4.12 -27.96 4.86
CA PHE A 390 4.15 -27.49 6.24
C PHE A 390 2.80 -27.70 6.94
N GLN A 391 2.64 -28.85 7.60
CA GLN A 391 1.42 -29.25 8.31
C GLN A 391 0.98 -28.23 9.40
N SER A 392 1.93 -27.47 9.97
CA SER A 392 1.61 -26.42 10.95
C SER A 392 0.79 -25.30 10.33
N VAL A 393 1.14 -24.84 9.13
CA VAL A 393 0.39 -23.79 8.40
C VAL A 393 -1.01 -24.26 8.08
N ARG A 394 -1.14 -25.52 7.61
CA ARG A 394 -2.43 -26.15 7.32
C ARG A 394 -3.34 -26.16 8.55
N ARG A 395 -2.82 -26.64 9.69
CA ARG A 395 -3.60 -26.69 10.94
C ARG A 395 -4.09 -25.32 11.38
N ILE A 396 -3.25 -24.28 11.27
CA ILE A 396 -3.61 -22.88 11.62
C ILE A 396 -4.72 -22.38 10.69
N PHE A 397 -4.58 -22.58 9.39
CA PHE A 397 -5.60 -22.19 8.42
C PHE A 397 -6.93 -22.91 8.65
N ASP A 398 -6.93 -24.23 8.79
CA ASP A 398 -8.13 -25.05 8.94
C ASP A 398 -8.87 -24.72 10.25
N ALA A 399 -8.13 -24.52 11.35
CA ALA A 399 -8.71 -24.11 12.64
C ALA A 399 -9.35 -22.72 12.55
N GLY A 400 -8.71 -21.77 11.87
CA GLY A 400 -9.27 -20.45 11.64
C GLY A 400 -10.53 -20.48 10.77
N MET A 401 -10.51 -21.24 9.67
CA MET A 401 -11.69 -21.43 8.81
C MET A 401 -12.87 -22.08 9.53
N ALA A 402 -12.60 -23.07 10.38
CA ALA A 402 -13.63 -23.69 11.21
C ALA A 402 -14.26 -22.67 12.18
N SER A 403 -13.44 -21.86 12.83
CA SER A 403 -13.92 -20.80 13.71
C SER A 403 -14.71 -19.72 12.98
N LEU A 404 -14.22 -19.25 11.81
CA LEU A 404 -14.94 -18.28 10.98
C LEU A 404 -16.37 -18.75 10.69
N LYS A 405 -16.50 -19.97 10.17
CA LYS A 405 -17.81 -20.55 9.80
C LYS A 405 -18.77 -20.65 11.00
N LYS A 406 -18.27 -20.97 12.18
CA LYS A 406 -19.07 -21.08 13.40
C LYS A 406 -19.49 -19.72 13.98
N LEU A 407 -18.59 -18.72 13.92
CA LEU A 407 -18.81 -17.42 14.53
C LEU A 407 -19.45 -16.40 13.58
N LEU A 408 -19.46 -16.66 12.25
CA LEU A 408 -19.95 -15.74 11.23
C LEU A 408 -21.39 -15.24 11.50
N PRO A 409 -22.35 -16.05 12.00
CA PRO A 409 -23.69 -15.58 12.33
C PRO A 409 -23.72 -14.51 13.43
N LEU A 410 -22.73 -14.46 14.34
CA LEU A 410 -22.65 -13.45 15.40
C LEU A 410 -22.34 -12.05 14.87
N TYR A 411 -21.82 -11.95 13.67
CA TYR A 411 -21.56 -10.67 13.00
C TYR A 411 -22.75 -10.13 12.19
N ASP A 412 -23.84 -10.89 12.05
CA ASP A 412 -25.02 -10.49 11.32
C ASP A 412 -25.97 -9.67 12.20
N THR A 413 -26.31 -8.45 11.80
CA THR A 413 -27.22 -7.57 12.54
C THR A 413 -28.65 -7.57 11.98
N GLY A 414 -28.93 -8.38 10.94
CA GLY A 414 -30.21 -8.35 10.22
C GLY A 414 -30.38 -7.18 9.26
N SER A 415 -29.46 -6.22 9.25
CA SER A 415 -29.48 -5.05 8.37
C SER A 415 -28.08 -4.56 7.95
N GLY A 416 -27.04 -5.22 8.43
CA GLY A 416 -25.62 -4.95 8.20
C GLY A 416 -24.78 -6.01 8.87
N SER A 417 -23.51 -5.70 9.15
CA SER A 417 -22.63 -6.54 9.95
C SER A 417 -21.97 -5.74 11.07
N THR A 418 -21.56 -6.40 12.14
CA THR A 418 -20.66 -5.81 13.14
C THR A 418 -19.23 -5.81 12.61
N TYR A 419 -18.44 -4.83 13.04
CA TYR A 419 -17.02 -4.75 12.74
C TYR A 419 -16.22 -5.77 13.56
N ASP A 420 -16.60 -5.93 14.83
CA ASP A 420 -15.97 -6.80 15.81
C ASP A 420 -17.01 -7.40 16.77
N LEU A 421 -16.59 -8.29 17.68
CA LEU A 421 -17.43 -8.88 18.72
C LEU A 421 -17.06 -8.40 20.15
N ARG A 422 -16.38 -7.26 20.29
CA ARG A 422 -16.00 -6.73 21.60
C ARG A 422 -17.19 -6.53 22.54
N HIS A 423 -18.37 -6.25 21.99
CA HIS A 423 -19.60 -6.06 22.75
C HIS A 423 -19.99 -7.31 23.57
N VAL A 424 -19.66 -8.50 23.10
CA VAL A 424 -19.90 -9.76 23.84
C VAL A 424 -19.05 -9.82 25.11
N MET A 425 -17.81 -9.29 25.06
CA MET A 425 -16.88 -9.30 26.19
C MET A 425 -17.10 -8.13 27.14
N LEU A 426 -17.57 -6.99 26.64
CA LEU A 426 -17.68 -5.73 27.40
C LEU A 426 -19.11 -5.42 27.85
N GLY A 427 -20.12 -6.15 27.37
CA GLY A 427 -21.54 -5.82 27.61
C GLY A 427 -21.94 -4.45 27.03
N SER A 428 -21.19 -3.94 26.03
CA SER A 428 -21.43 -2.66 25.38
C SER A 428 -22.32 -2.82 24.14
N ALA A 429 -22.71 -1.69 23.51
CA ALA A 429 -23.41 -1.75 22.21
C ALA A 429 -22.50 -2.36 21.12
N PRO A 430 -23.05 -3.12 20.16
CA PRO A 430 -22.31 -3.65 19.03
C PRO A 430 -21.66 -2.56 18.20
N ASN A 431 -20.42 -2.77 17.79
CA ASN A 431 -19.68 -1.89 16.87
C ASN A 431 -20.08 -2.20 15.43
N ILE A 432 -21.08 -1.48 14.91
CA ILE A 432 -21.61 -1.71 13.56
C ILE A 432 -20.58 -1.31 12.51
N ALA A 433 -20.34 -2.20 11.56
CA ALA A 433 -19.46 -1.92 10.43
C ALA A 433 -20.07 -0.84 9.53
N ARG A 434 -19.32 0.22 9.27
CA ARG A 434 -19.68 1.18 8.22
C ARG A 434 -19.74 0.47 6.87
N TRP A 435 -20.42 1.05 5.91
CA TRP A 435 -20.64 0.42 4.60
C TRP A 435 -19.36 0.05 3.85
N ASP A 436 -18.27 0.77 4.06
CA ASP A 436 -16.96 0.43 3.48
C ASP A 436 -16.38 -0.86 4.09
N TYR A 437 -16.49 -1.06 5.41
CA TYR A 437 -16.11 -2.32 6.07
C TYR A 437 -17.10 -3.45 5.78
N HIS A 438 -18.40 -3.15 5.78
CA HIS A 438 -19.41 -4.15 5.42
C HIS A 438 -19.19 -4.71 4.01
N SER A 439 -18.93 -3.84 3.02
CA SER A 439 -18.61 -4.28 1.66
C SER A 439 -17.28 -5.07 1.58
N THR A 440 -16.31 -4.73 2.43
CA THR A 440 -15.07 -5.51 2.55
C THR A 440 -15.35 -6.92 3.05
N HIS A 441 -16.18 -7.08 4.10
CA HIS A 441 -16.63 -8.39 4.59
C HIS A 441 -17.29 -9.20 3.48
N VAL A 442 -18.20 -8.59 2.72
CA VAL A 442 -18.88 -9.26 1.59
C VAL A 442 -17.85 -9.73 0.55
N ASN A 443 -16.94 -8.85 0.12
CA ASN A 443 -15.93 -9.18 -0.88
C ASN A 443 -15.00 -10.30 -0.40
N GLN A 444 -14.62 -10.30 0.87
CA GLN A 444 -13.79 -11.33 1.50
C GLN A 444 -14.51 -12.68 1.55
N LEU A 445 -15.78 -12.72 1.95
CA LEU A 445 -16.57 -13.94 2.00
C LEU A 445 -16.82 -14.52 0.60
N LEU A 446 -17.07 -13.67 -0.40
CA LEU A 446 -17.17 -14.09 -1.80
C LEU A 446 -15.89 -14.74 -2.29
N LEU A 447 -14.72 -14.15 -1.95
CA LEU A 447 -13.42 -14.75 -2.28
C LEU A 447 -13.25 -16.10 -1.59
N LEU A 448 -13.47 -16.17 -0.27
CA LEU A 448 -13.34 -17.41 0.50
C LEU A 448 -14.28 -18.52 0.00
N SER A 449 -15.49 -18.15 -0.47
CA SER A 449 -16.44 -19.11 -1.06
C SER A 449 -15.92 -19.77 -2.36
N THR A 450 -14.89 -19.21 -2.99
CA THR A 450 -14.22 -19.85 -4.13
C THR A 450 -13.19 -20.87 -3.70
N ILE A 451 -12.71 -20.78 -2.45
CA ILE A 451 -11.70 -21.67 -1.85
C ILE A 451 -12.38 -22.81 -1.08
N ASP A 452 -13.25 -22.45 -0.14
CA ASP A 452 -14.04 -23.38 0.69
C ASP A 452 -15.50 -23.40 0.18
N LYS A 453 -16.01 -24.58 -0.12
CA LYS A 453 -17.34 -24.78 -0.70
C LYS A 453 -18.48 -24.81 0.34
N ASP A 454 -18.16 -24.59 1.61
CA ASP A 454 -19.21 -24.49 2.64
C ASP A 454 -20.22 -23.40 2.28
N PRO A 455 -21.52 -23.72 2.19
CA PRO A 455 -22.54 -22.78 1.73
C PRO A 455 -22.70 -21.56 2.62
N ILE A 456 -22.29 -21.62 3.91
CA ILE A 456 -22.43 -20.51 4.84
C ILE A 456 -21.69 -19.25 4.36
N LEU A 457 -20.53 -19.38 3.73
CA LEU A 457 -19.76 -18.25 3.23
C LEU A 457 -20.50 -17.50 2.13
N LYS A 458 -21.00 -18.24 1.13
CA LYS A 458 -21.73 -17.66 -0.01
C LYS A 458 -23.10 -17.13 0.40
N THR A 459 -23.82 -17.86 1.24
CA THR A 459 -25.16 -17.47 1.72
C THR A 459 -25.11 -16.20 2.56
N THR A 460 -24.13 -16.11 3.47
CA THR A 460 -23.92 -14.91 4.27
C THR A 460 -23.53 -13.71 3.40
N ALA A 461 -22.61 -13.89 2.45
CA ALA A 461 -22.23 -12.83 1.52
C ALA A 461 -23.45 -12.32 0.73
N GLN A 462 -24.28 -13.24 0.22
CA GLN A 462 -25.51 -12.90 -0.53
C GLN A 462 -26.52 -12.13 0.34
N ARG A 463 -26.71 -12.57 1.59
CA ARG A 463 -27.57 -11.89 2.57
C ARG A 463 -27.05 -10.48 2.83
N TRP A 464 -25.77 -10.31 3.10
CA TRP A 464 -25.14 -9.02 3.39
C TRP A 464 -25.13 -8.08 2.18
N MET A 465 -25.01 -8.59 0.95
CA MET A 465 -25.21 -7.78 -0.26
C MET A 465 -26.66 -7.24 -0.36
N ASN A 466 -27.66 -8.00 0.10
CA ASN A 466 -29.04 -7.53 0.11
C ASN A 466 -29.24 -6.38 1.12
N TYR A 467 -28.53 -6.38 2.25
CA TYR A 467 -28.54 -5.26 3.19
C TYR A 467 -28.04 -3.96 2.56
N MET A 468 -27.01 -4.03 1.72
CA MET A 468 -26.51 -2.87 0.97
C MET A 468 -27.55 -2.30 -0.02
N LYS A 469 -28.56 -3.09 -0.38
CA LYS A 469 -29.70 -2.68 -1.21
C LYS A 469 -30.92 -2.30 -0.37
N GLY A 470 -30.79 -2.19 0.96
CA GLY A 470 -31.87 -1.84 1.88
C GLY A 470 -32.82 -2.99 2.25
N LYS A 471 -32.53 -4.22 1.80
CA LYS A 471 -33.34 -5.40 2.20
C LYS A 471 -32.86 -5.87 3.57
N LYS A 472 -33.71 -5.83 4.56
CA LYS A 472 -33.43 -6.38 5.89
C LYS A 472 -33.74 -7.87 5.93
N ALA A 473 -33.18 -8.56 6.93
CA ALA A 473 -33.62 -9.92 7.24
C ALA A 473 -35.11 -9.89 7.61
N PRO A 474 -35.89 -10.91 7.22
CA PRO A 474 -37.21 -11.07 7.79
C PRO A 474 -37.08 -11.21 9.29
N HIS A 475 -38.05 -10.70 9.99
CA HIS A 475 -38.02 -10.57 11.44
C HIS A 475 -37.35 -11.65 12.24
N ASN A 476 -36.62 -11.19 13.20
CA ASN A 476 -36.45 -11.95 14.44
C ASN A 476 -37.66 -11.70 15.35
#